data_65c285a1d85595818e4c260667d8a115
#
_entry.id   65c285a1d85595818e4c260667d8a115
#
_cell.length_a   1.000
_cell.length_b   1.000
_cell.length_c   1.000
_cell.angle_alpha   90.00
_cell.angle_beta   90.00
_cell.angle_gamma   90.00
#
_symmetry.space_group_name_H-M   'P 1'
#
loop_
_entity.id
_entity.type
_entity.pdbx_description
1 polymer ?
#
loop_
_entity_poly.entity_id
_entity_poly.type
_entity_poly.pdbx_seq_one_letter_code
_entity_poly.pdbx_strand_id
1 'polypeptide(L)'
;MTAPSDEDLPYETEMLDRLAEVSIQVGLNLQKGQNLIITAPVEALPLVRRLSAEAYRRGAGIVTSMLSDDILTLDRYRFASDESLDAAPDWMFNAMANAFDNNTARLAVSAANPLLLSEQDPSRVARAGKSMSMASKPAMERITNFVTNWNIVSFPGAAWARKVFPDLSETDAISELAKAIFSISRVD
;
A
#
# COMPACT_ATOMS: atom_id res chain seq x y z
N MET A 1 -15.94 -1.73 12.21
CA MET A 1 -15.46 -0.48 11.60
C MET A 1 -15.76 -0.59 10.12
N THR A 2 -16.61 0.28 9.57
CA THR A 2 -16.85 0.34 8.13
C THR A 2 -15.59 0.88 7.44
N ALA A 3 -15.29 0.38 6.24
CA ALA A 3 -14.19 0.94 5.44
C ALA A 3 -14.48 2.44 5.17
N PRO A 4 -13.43 3.30 5.19
CA PRO A 4 -13.63 4.73 4.95
C PRO A 4 -14.40 4.98 3.65
N SER A 5 -15.41 5.82 3.73
CA SER A 5 -16.12 6.35 2.56
C SER A 5 -15.50 7.69 2.15
N ASP A 6 -15.80 8.13 0.93
CA ASP A 6 -15.35 9.44 0.46
C ASP A 6 -15.91 10.61 1.30
N GLU A 7 -17.06 10.40 1.92
CA GLU A 7 -17.75 11.39 2.78
C GLU A 7 -17.03 11.63 4.11
N ASP A 8 -16.17 10.67 4.53
CA ASP A 8 -15.42 10.73 5.81
C ASP A 8 -14.05 11.40 5.66
N LEU A 9 -13.63 11.76 4.43
CA LEU A 9 -12.30 12.31 4.18
C LEU A 9 -12.25 13.83 4.44
N PRO A 10 -11.26 14.33 5.22
CA PRO A 10 -11.16 15.75 5.57
C PRO A 10 -10.46 16.61 4.49
N TYR A 11 -10.54 16.20 3.22
CA TYR A 11 -9.95 16.90 2.08
C TYR A 11 -10.74 16.61 0.79
N GLU A 12 -10.49 17.40 -0.24
CA GLU A 12 -11.17 17.28 -1.53
C GLU A 12 -10.83 15.97 -2.22
N THR A 13 -11.84 15.15 -2.46
CA THR A 13 -11.66 13.81 -3.05
C THR A 13 -11.24 13.84 -4.52
N GLU A 14 -11.46 14.97 -5.22
CA GLU A 14 -10.98 15.20 -6.58
C GLU A 14 -9.44 15.07 -6.68
N MET A 15 -8.72 15.44 -5.62
CA MET A 15 -7.27 15.26 -5.56
C MET A 15 -6.86 13.79 -5.59
N LEU A 16 -7.68 12.89 -5.01
CA LEU A 16 -7.45 11.46 -5.13
C LEU A 16 -7.67 10.95 -6.55
N ASP A 17 -8.62 11.52 -7.29
CA ASP A 17 -8.84 11.15 -8.69
C ASP A 17 -7.62 11.54 -9.54
N ARG A 18 -7.11 12.76 -9.37
CA ARG A 18 -5.89 13.22 -10.04
C ARG A 18 -4.66 12.38 -9.62
N LEU A 19 -4.54 12.05 -8.34
CA LEU A 19 -3.45 11.21 -7.84
C LEU A 19 -3.50 9.81 -8.46
N ALA A 20 -4.70 9.22 -8.60
CA ALA A 20 -4.87 7.94 -9.26
C ALA A 20 -4.52 8.03 -10.75
N GLU A 21 -4.95 9.07 -11.43
CA GLU A 21 -4.62 9.32 -12.84
C GLU A 21 -3.11 9.39 -13.04
N VAL A 22 -2.41 10.28 -12.33
CA VAL A 22 -0.95 10.44 -12.43
C VAL A 22 -0.22 9.14 -12.06
N SER A 23 -0.68 8.43 -11.03
CA SER A 23 -0.06 7.17 -10.59
C SER A 23 -0.15 6.08 -11.65
N ILE A 24 -1.28 5.93 -12.34
CA ILE A 24 -1.50 4.90 -13.36
C ILE A 24 -0.86 5.30 -14.70
N GLN A 25 -1.06 6.56 -15.12
CA GLN A 25 -0.63 7.00 -16.45
C GLN A 25 0.86 7.29 -16.53
N VAL A 26 1.38 8.01 -15.54
CA VAL A 26 2.75 8.52 -15.55
C VAL A 26 3.65 7.66 -14.69
N GLY A 27 3.32 7.52 -13.42
CA GLY A 27 4.17 6.82 -12.46
C GLY A 27 4.35 5.33 -12.79
N LEU A 28 3.25 4.65 -13.10
CA LEU A 28 3.26 3.24 -13.47
C LEU A 28 3.42 3.03 -14.99
N ASN A 29 2.94 3.97 -15.80
CA ASN A 29 2.87 3.84 -17.27
C ASN A 29 2.20 2.52 -17.67
N LEU A 30 1.01 2.26 -17.12
CA LEU A 30 0.29 1.00 -17.32
C LEU A 30 -0.05 0.80 -18.80
N GLN A 31 0.30 -0.36 -19.34
CA GLN A 31 0.06 -0.69 -20.73
C GLN A 31 -1.31 -1.35 -20.94
N LYS A 32 -1.90 -1.13 -22.12
CA LYS A 32 -3.17 -1.78 -22.49
C LYS A 32 -3.04 -3.30 -22.46
N GLY A 33 -3.99 -3.97 -21.81
CA GLY A 33 -4.00 -5.43 -21.61
C GLY A 33 -3.08 -5.91 -20.48
N GLN A 34 -2.26 -5.04 -19.88
CA GLN A 34 -1.38 -5.41 -18.77
C GLN A 34 -2.21 -5.64 -17.50
N ASN A 35 -1.90 -6.71 -16.77
CA ASN A 35 -2.46 -6.96 -15.45
C ASN A 35 -1.81 -6.04 -14.39
N LEU A 36 -2.51 -5.79 -13.29
CA LEU A 36 -2.04 -4.96 -12.21
C LEU A 36 -2.29 -5.62 -10.86
N ILE A 37 -1.26 -5.66 -10.01
CA ILE A 37 -1.39 -5.96 -8.58
C ILE A 37 -1.28 -4.65 -7.81
N ILE A 38 -2.32 -4.34 -7.00
CA ILE A 38 -2.32 -3.23 -6.05
C ILE A 38 -2.18 -3.79 -4.64
N THR A 39 -1.16 -3.36 -3.90
CA THR A 39 -1.03 -3.65 -2.47
C THR A 39 -1.29 -2.40 -1.65
N ALA A 40 -2.15 -2.46 -0.63
CA ALA A 40 -2.55 -1.27 0.12
C ALA A 40 -3.04 -1.62 1.53
N PRO A 41 -2.94 -0.71 2.52
CA PRO A 41 -3.70 -0.85 3.75
C PRO A 41 -5.19 -0.55 3.52
N VAL A 42 -6.05 -1.15 4.34
CA VAL A 42 -7.52 -1.01 4.24
C VAL A 42 -7.96 0.45 4.33
N GLU A 43 -7.27 1.28 5.13
CA GLU A 43 -7.58 2.71 5.23
C GLU A 43 -7.44 3.47 3.90
N ALA A 44 -6.63 2.96 2.97
CA ALA A 44 -6.43 3.57 1.65
C ALA A 44 -7.46 3.13 0.59
N LEU A 45 -8.52 2.41 0.97
CA LEU A 45 -9.56 1.97 0.04
C LEU A 45 -10.12 3.07 -0.87
N PRO A 46 -10.33 4.32 -0.40
CA PRO A 46 -10.77 5.41 -1.28
C PRO A 46 -9.86 5.62 -2.48
N LEU A 47 -8.55 5.59 -2.28
CA LEU A 47 -7.56 5.68 -3.37
C LEU A 47 -7.50 4.39 -4.19
N VAL A 48 -7.54 3.21 -3.57
CA VAL A 48 -7.50 1.92 -4.28
C VAL A 48 -8.65 1.78 -5.28
N ARG A 49 -9.86 2.22 -4.90
CA ARG A 49 -11.03 2.22 -5.79
C ARG A 49 -10.78 3.07 -7.04
N ARG A 50 -10.18 4.25 -6.87
CA ARG A 50 -9.85 5.17 -7.97
C ARG A 50 -8.74 4.61 -8.86
N LEU A 51 -7.68 4.08 -8.26
CA LEU A 51 -6.59 3.41 -8.99
C LEU A 51 -7.10 2.25 -9.84
N SER A 52 -7.98 1.42 -9.29
CA SER A 52 -8.58 0.30 -10.01
C SER A 52 -9.46 0.80 -11.18
N ALA A 53 -10.31 1.80 -10.92
CA ALA A 53 -11.16 2.37 -11.96
C ALA A 53 -10.34 2.99 -13.10
N GLU A 54 -9.30 3.76 -12.76
CA GLU A 54 -8.41 4.38 -13.74
C GLU A 54 -7.61 3.34 -14.53
N ALA A 55 -7.12 2.29 -13.89
CA ALA A 55 -6.43 1.20 -14.57
C ALA A 55 -7.33 0.55 -15.63
N TYR A 56 -8.60 0.27 -15.30
CA TYR A 56 -9.55 -0.27 -16.28
C TYR A 56 -9.90 0.72 -17.38
N ARG A 57 -10.06 2.02 -17.10
CA ARG A 57 -10.27 3.06 -18.13
C ARG A 57 -9.10 3.09 -19.14
N ARG A 58 -7.88 2.79 -18.66
CA ARG A 58 -6.67 2.69 -19.48
C ARG A 58 -6.52 1.35 -20.20
N GLY A 59 -7.46 0.45 -20.00
CA GLY A 59 -7.50 -0.85 -20.67
C GLY A 59 -6.63 -1.91 -20.00
N ALA A 60 -6.45 -1.84 -18.69
CA ALA A 60 -5.85 -2.93 -17.91
C ALA A 60 -6.53 -4.26 -18.20
N GLY A 61 -5.79 -5.35 -18.07
CA GLY A 61 -6.34 -6.71 -18.09
C GLY A 61 -7.10 -6.98 -16.78
N ILE A 62 -6.46 -7.66 -15.84
CA ILE A 62 -7.04 -7.94 -14.51
C ILE A 62 -6.36 -7.06 -13.47
N VAL A 63 -7.17 -6.37 -12.64
CA VAL A 63 -6.68 -5.65 -11.46
C VAL A 63 -6.97 -6.49 -10.22
N THR A 64 -5.91 -6.88 -9.51
CA THR A 64 -5.98 -7.63 -8.26
C THR A 64 -5.56 -6.75 -7.10
N SER A 65 -6.41 -6.56 -6.10
CA SER A 65 -6.09 -5.81 -4.89
C SER A 65 -5.81 -6.73 -3.71
N MET A 66 -4.67 -6.53 -3.05
CA MET A 66 -4.26 -7.23 -1.83
C MET A 66 -4.23 -6.21 -0.70
N LEU A 67 -5.13 -6.36 0.27
CA LEU A 67 -5.30 -5.41 1.35
C LEU A 67 -4.68 -5.93 2.64
N SER A 68 -4.07 -5.04 3.42
CA SER A 68 -3.55 -5.31 4.76
C SER A 68 -4.27 -4.46 5.79
N ASP A 69 -4.34 -4.97 7.01
CA ASP A 69 -4.92 -4.29 8.15
C ASP A 69 -3.92 -4.29 9.31
N ASP A 70 -3.78 -3.16 9.99
CA ASP A 70 -2.84 -2.98 11.09
C ASP A 70 -3.20 -3.85 12.30
N ILE A 71 -4.50 -4.03 12.57
CA ILE A 71 -4.96 -4.86 13.70
C ILE A 71 -4.61 -6.32 13.43
N LEU A 72 -4.91 -6.83 12.22
CA LEU A 72 -4.54 -8.19 11.84
C LEU A 72 -3.01 -8.40 11.86
N THR A 73 -2.26 -7.37 11.51
CA THR A 73 -0.79 -7.41 11.61
C THR A 73 -0.36 -7.53 13.07
N LEU A 74 -0.90 -6.70 13.99
CA LEU A 74 -0.58 -6.74 15.40
C LEU A 74 -0.98 -8.08 16.06
N ASP A 75 -2.11 -8.66 15.66
CA ASP A 75 -2.56 -9.95 16.20
C ASP A 75 -1.54 -11.06 15.95
N ARG A 76 -0.85 -11.04 14.82
CA ARG A 76 0.24 -11.96 14.56
C ARG A 76 1.37 -11.81 15.59
N TYR A 77 1.77 -10.59 15.95
CA TYR A 77 2.83 -10.35 16.93
C TYR A 77 2.39 -10.65 18.35
N ARG A 78 1.12 -10.51 18.67
CA ARG A 78 0.57 -10.73 20.02
C ARG A 78 0.27 -12.19 20.30
N PHE A 79 -0.28 -12.93 19.35
CA PHE A 79 -0.91 -14.22 19.59
C PHE A 79 -0.25 -15.40 18.85
N ALA A 80 0.56 -15.17 17.81
CA ALA A 80 1.19 -16.25 17.11
C ALA A 80 2.28 -16.95 17.94
N SER A 81 2.45 -18.27 17.73
CA SER A 81 3.58 -19.00 18.31
C SER A 81 4.90 -18.53 17.66
N ASP A 82 6.00 -18.85 18.29
CA ASP A 82 7.33 -18.53 17.75
C ASP A 82 7.61 -19.23 16.42
N GLU A 83 7.17 -20.48 16.26
CA GLU A 83 7.28 -21.22 15.00
C GLU A 83 6.48 -20.55 13.88
N SER A 84 5.31 -19.98 14.22
CA SER A 84 4.50 -19.21 13.26
C SER A 84 5.19 -17.91 12.83
N LEU A 85 5.96 -17.28 13.72
CA LEU A 85 6.73 -16.09 13.36
C LEU A 85 7.93 -16.43 12.45
N ASP A 86 8.46 -17.63 12.53
CA ASP A 86 9.52 -18.11 11.64
C ASP A 86 9.02 -18.47 10.23
N ALA A 87 7.71 -18.55 10.03
CA ALA A 87 7.08 -18.83 8.75
C ALA A 87 6.57 -17.55 8.08
N ALA A 88 6.47 -17.58 6.78
CA ALA A 88 5.86 -16.52 5.96
C ALA A 88 5.08 -17.14 4.80
N PRO A 89 4.13 -16.41 4.17
CA PRO A 89 3.32 -16.95 3.09
C PRO A 89 4.09 -17.00 1.76
N ASP A 90 5.03 -17.92 1.63
CA ASP A 90 5.89 -18.10 0.44
C ASP A 90 5.07 -18.23 -0.84
N TRP A 91 3.94 -18.93 -0.76
CA TRP A 91 3.04 -19.13 -1.89
C TRP A 91 2.59 -17.79 -2.50
N MET A 92 2.32 -16.79 -1.66
CA MET A 92 1.85 -15.48 -2.11
C MET A 92 2.97 -14.73 -2.87
N PHE A 93 4.18 -14.70 -2.33
CA PHE A 93 5.31 -14.02 -2.96
C PHE A 93 5.79 -14.74 -4.22
N ASN A 94 5.72 -16.07 -4.25
CA ASN A 94 6.01 -16.85 -5.45
C ASN A 94 4.96 -16.61 -6.55
N ALA A 95 3.67 -16.50 -6.17
CA ALA A 95 2.62 -16.13 -7.11
C ALA A 95 2.82 -14.71 -7.67
N MET A 96 3.20 -13.75 -6.82
CA MET A 96 3.54 -12.39 -7.26
C MET A 96 4.75 -12.39 -8.21
N ALA A 97 5.83 -13.11 -7.87
CA ALA A 97 7.00 -13.23 -8.74
C ALA A 97 6.64 -13.79 -10.11
N ASN A 98 5.84 -14.86 -10.15
CA ASN A 98 5.35 -15.42 -11.40
C ASN A 98 4.47 -14.42 -12.19
N ALA A 99 3.61 -13.67 -11.52
CA ALA A 99 2.81 -12.63 -12.16
C ALA A 99 3.70 -11.53 -12.78
N PHE A 100 4.76 -11.11 -12.09
CA PHE A 100 5.71 -10.12 -12.60
C PHE A 100 6.51 -10.65 -13.80
N ASP A 101 6.94 -11.91 -13.78
CA ASP A 101 7.58 -12.58 -14.92
C ASP A 101 6.62 -12.66 -16.14
N ASN A 102 5.31 -12.60 -15.92
CA ASN A 102 4.27 -12.54 -16.95
C ASN A 102 3.71 -11.11 -17.16
N ASN A 103 4.56 -10.11 -17.01
CA ASN A 103 4.26 -8.71 -17.31
C ASN A 103 3.09 -8.11 -16.50
N THR A 104 2.85 -8.57 -15.28
CA THR A 104 1.89 -7.92 -14.37
C THR A 104 2.57 -6.75 -13.68
N ALA A 105 2.02 -5.54 -13.82
CA ALA A 105 2.52 -4.35 -13.15
C ALA A 105 2.25 -4.39 -11.63
N ARG A 106 3.04 -3.63 -10.85
CA ARG A 106 2.85 -3.49 -9.41
C ARG A 106 2.63 -2.05 -8.99
N LEU A 107 1.57 -1.79 -8.23
CA LEU A 107 1.38 -0.52 -7.54
C LEU A 107 1.22 -0.77 -6.04
N ALA A 108 2.02 -0.07 -5.21
CA ALA A 108 1.87 -0.12 -3.77
C ALA A 108 1.33 1.21 -3.26
N VAL A 109 0.31 1.17 -2.40
CA VAL A 109 -0.15 2.34 -1.66
C VAL A 109 0.46 2.29 -0.27
N SER A 110 1.21 3.32 0.08
CA SER A 110 1.82 3.49 1.40
C SER A 110 0.97 4.44 2.25
N ALA A 111 0.47 3.95 3.38
CA ALA A 111 -0.15 4.75 4.43
C ALA A 111 0.37 4.26 5.80
N ALA A 112 1.63 3.86 5.84
CA ALA A 112 2.20 3.12 6.95
C ALA A 112 2.08 3.86 8.30
N ASN A 113 1.58 3.16 9.31
CA ASN A 113 1.72 3.58 10.70
C ASN A 113 3.19 3.37 11.15
N PRO A 114 3.99 4.44 11.32
CA PRO A 114 5.42 4.30 11.63
C PRO A 114 5.67 3.74 13.03
N LEU A 115 4.66 3.70 13.89
CA LEU A 115 4.75 3.23 15.26
C LEU A 115 4.01 1.89 15.48
N LEU A 116 3.52 1.25 14.44
CA LEU A 116 2.69 0.05 14.56
C LEU A 116 3.30 -1.03 15.48
N LEU A 117 4.60 -1.26 15.33
CA LEU A 117 5.31 -2.31 16.06
C LEU A 117 6.14 -1.79 17.23
N SER A 118 6.04 -0.50 17.57
CA SER A 118 6.90 0.13 18.61
C SER A 118 6.74 -0.46 20.01
N GLU A 119 5.57 -1.01 20.32
CA GLU A 119 5.26 -1.63 21.61
C GLU A 119 5.36 -3.17 21.59
N GLN A 120 5.75 -3.75 20.46
CA GLN A 120 5.92 -5.20 20.34
C GLN A 120 7.31 -5.63 20.78
N ASP A 121 7.45 -6.90 21.22
CA ASP A 121 8.74 -7.47 21.56
C ASP A 121 9.70 -7.40 20.35
N PRO A 122 10.86 -6.72 20.48
CA PRO A 122 11.78 -6.55 19.38
C PRO A 122 12.32 -7.87 18.81
N SER A 123 12.44 -8.92 19.64
CA SER A 123 12.90 -10.24 19.19
C SER A 123 11.87 -10.90 18.28
N ARG A 124 10.58 -10.79 18.63
CA ARG A 124 9.46 -11.27 17.81
C ARG A 124 9.35 -10.51 16.51
N VAL A 125 9.53 -9.18 16.54
CA VAL A 125 9.53 -8.32 15.36
C VAL A 125 10.67 -8.70 14.40
N ALA A 126 11.88 -8.87 14.94
CA ALA A 126 13.06 -9.26 14.14
C ALA A 126 12.87 -10.65 13.49
N ARG A 127 12.31 -11.60 14.24
CA ARG A 127 12.04 -12.96 13.80
C ARG A 127 11.06 -13.00 12.61
N ALA A 128 9.90 -12.38 12.78
CA ALA A 128 8.90 -12.28 11.73
C ALA A 128 9.39 -11.46 10.53
N GLY A 129 10.16 -10.39 10.77
CA GLY A 129 10.77 -9.59 9.71
C GLY A 129 11.76 -10.40 8.87
N LYS A 130 12.56 -11.26 9.50
CA LYS A 130 13.49 -12.15 8.80
C LYS A 130 12.76 -13.14 7.90
N SER A 131 11.75 -13.84 8.41
CA SER A 131 10.99 -14.81 7.63
C SER A 131 10.28 -14.14 6.44
N MET A 132 9.67 -12.97 6.67
CA MET A 132 8.99 -12.19 5.63
C MET A 132 9.97 -11.69 4.56
N SER A 133 11.16 -11.20 4.97
CA SER A 133 12.20 -10.75 4.03
C SER A 133 12.70 -11.89 3.14
N MET A 134 12.88 -13.08 3.70
CA MET A 134 13.30 -14.26 2.93
C MET A 134 12.22 -14.68 1.94
N ALA A 135 10.96 -14.76 2.39
CA ALA A 135 9.84 -15.16 1.55
C ALA A 135 9.56 -14.17 0.41
N SER A 136 9.68 -12.86 0.68
CA SER A 136 9.42 -11.82 -0.32
C SER A 136 10.53 -11.68 -1.37
N LYS A 137 11.71 -12.23 -1.15
CA LYS A 137 12.89 -12.07 -2.01
C LYS A 137 12.60 -12.34 -3.50
N PRO A 138 11.91 -13.43 -3.91
CA PRO A 138 11.64 -13.69 -5.32
C PRO A 138 10.84 -12.57 -6.01
N ALA A 139 9.82 -12.02 -5.33
CA ALA A 139 9.04 -10.91 -5.86
C ALA A 139 9.85 -9.60 -5.88
N MET A 140 10.61 -9.32 -4.81
CA MET A 140 11.41 -8.11 -4.70
C MET A 140 12.53 -8.05 -5.73
N GLU A 141 13.16 -9.17 -6.07
CA GLU A 141 14.17 -9.23 -7.12
C GLU A 141 13.61 -8.82 -8.49
N ARG A 142 12.35 -9.16 -8.83
CA ARG A 142 11.71 -8.72 -10.07
C ARG A 142 11.50 -7.21 -10.09
N ILE A 143 11.12 -6.65 -8.95
CA ILE A 143 10.90 -5.20 -8.80
C ILE A 143 12.23 -4.44 -8.91
N THR A 144 13.26 -4.85 -8.16
CA THR A 144 14.56 -4.17 -8.12
C THR A 144 15.33 -4.30 -9.43
N ASN A 145 15.14 -5.40 -10.17
CA ASN A 145 15.74 -5.62 -11.50
C ASN A 145 14.88 -5.06 -12.66
N PHE A 146 13.80 -4.33 -12.35
CA PHE A 146 12.90 -3.74 -13.35
C PHE A 146 12.35 -4.75 -14.37
N VAL A 147 12.07 -5.98 -13.91
CA VAL A 147 11.44 -7.01 -14.75
C VAL A 147 10.02 -6.58 -15.15
N THR A 148 9.37 -5.84 -14.27
CA THR A 148 8.07 -5.21 -14.53
C THR A 148 8.06 -3.75 -14.09
N ASN A 149 7.13 -2.96 -14.62
CA ASN A 149 6.90 -1.60 -14.18
C ASN A 149 6.23 -1.60 -12.79
N TRP A 150 6.68 -0.68 -11.94
CA TRP A 150 6.13 -0.53 -10.60
C TRP A 150 6.09 0.92 -10.15
N ASN A 151 5.19 1.23 -9.24
CA ASN A 151 5.08 2.53 -8.61
C ASN A 151 4.70 2.39 -7.13
N ILE A 152 5.05 3.39 -6.33
CA ILE A 152 4.59 3.56 -4.96
C ILE A 152 3.94 4.92 -4.86
N VAL A 153 2.71 4.95 -4.35
CA VAL A 153 1.96 6.18 -4.08
C VAL A 153 1.59 6.25 -2.61
N SER A 154 1.60 7.46 -2.04
CA SER A 154 1.24 7.66 -0.64
C SER A 154 -0.24 7.99 -0.49
N PHE A 155 -0.83 7.53 0.63
CA PHE A 155 -2.16 7.91 1.09
C PHE A 155 -2.04 8.51 2.51
N PRO A 156 -2.77 9.58 2.84
CA PRO A 156 -2.65 10.25 4.14
C PRO A 156 -3.32 9.45 5.25
N GLY A 157 -2.62 8.46 5.79
CA GLY A 157 -3.08 7.63 6.90
C GLY A 157 -3.09 8.39 8.23
N ALA A 158 -4.08 8.10 9.09
CA ALA A 158 -4.28 8.81 10.35
C ALA A 158 -3.08 8.70 11.31
N ALA A 159 -2.50 7.50 11.45
CA ALA A 159 -1.36 7.29 12.33
C ALA A 159 -0.10 8.03 11.86
N TRP A 160 0.14 8.07 10.55
CA TRP A 160 1.23 8.83 9.97
C TRP A 160 1.01 10.34 10.14
N ALA A 161 -0.21 10.83 9.89
CA ALA A 161 -0.57 12.23 10.04
C ALA A 161 -0.32 12.75 11.46
N ARG A 162 -0.77 12.02 12.49
CA ARG A 162 -0.51 12.35 13.89
C ARG A 162 0.97 12.37 14.24
N LYS A 163 1.80 11.56 13.59
CA LYS A 163 3.24 11.55 13.83
C LYS A 163 3.94 12.77 13.22
N VAL A 164 3.47 13.24 12.06
CA VAL A 164 4.03 14.41 11.37
C VAL A 164 3.53 15.71 11.99
N PHE A 165 2.27 15.75 12.40
CA PHE A 165 1.60 16.94 12.94
C PHE A 165 1.01 16.66 14.34
N PRO A 166 1.86 16.45 15.36
CA PRO A 166 1.43 16.00 16.69
C PRO A 166 0.56 17.03 17.45
N ASP A 167 0.67 18.31 17.10
CA ASP A 167 -0.04 19.41 17.77
C ASP A 167 -1.42 19.71 17.15
N LEU A 168 -1.78 19.05 16.05
CA LEU A 168 -3.07 19.25 15.38
C LEU A 168 -4.10 18.20 15.83
N SER A 169 -5.38 18.53 15.63
CA SER A 169 -6.43 17.51 15.71
C SER A 169 -6.19 16.41 14.66
N GLU A 170 -6.72 15.20 14.87
CA GLU A 170 -6.55 14.11 13.89
C GLU A 170 -7.04 14.51 12.50
N THR A 171 -8.21 15.15 12.43
CA THR A 171 -8.81 15.63 11.18
C THR A 171 -7.91 16.65 10.48
N ASP A 172 -7.41 17.64 11.22
CA ASP A 172 -6.53 18.66 10.66
C ASP A 172 -5.17 18.08 10.24
N ALA A 173 -4.62 17.17 11.04
CA ALA A 173 -3.37 16.48 10.72
C ALA A 173 -3.47 15.67 9.41
N ILE A 174 -4.58 14.93 9.22
CA ILE A 174 -4.84 14.19 7.97
C ILE A 174 -4.97 15.16 6.80
N SER A 175 -5.69 16.27 6.99
CA SER A 175 -5.85 17.30 5.95
C SER A 175 -4.51 17.92 5.53
N GLU A 176 -3.65 18.27 6.50
CA GLU A 176 -2.33 18.83 6.21
C GLU A 176 -1.39 17.80 5.55
N LEU A 177 -1.44 16.53 5.98
CA LEU A 177 -0.67 15.48 5.33
C LEU A 177 -1.15 15.25 3.89
N ALA A 178 -2.46 15.28 3.66
CA ALA A 178 -3.05 15.16 2.32
C ALA A 178 -2.56 16.29 1.39
N LYS A 179 -2.61 17.54 1.84
CA LYS A 179 -2.09 18.70 1.09
C LYS A 179 -0.62 18.50 0.71
N ALA A 180 0.21 18.07 1.66
CA ALA A 180 1.63 17.81 1.40
C ALA A 180 1.82 16.71 0.34
N ILE A 181 1.08 15.59 0.43
CA ILE A 181 1.15 14.48 -0.54
C ILE A 181 0.72 14.97 -1.93
N PHE A 182 -0.39 15.72 -2.03
CA PHE A 182 -0.91 16.22 -3.29
C PHE A 182 0.04 17.20 -3.96
N SER A 183 0.60 18.14 -3.18
CA SER A 183 1.57 19.10 -3.67
C SER A 183 2.87 18.45 -4.16
N ILE A 184 3.44 17.51 -3.40
CA ILE A 184 4.63 16.74 -3.80
C ILE A 184 4.35 15.92 -5.07
N SER A 185 3.13 15.38 -5.19
CA SER A 185 2.70 14.60 -6.35
C SER A 185 2.28 15.47 -7.54
N ARG A 186 2.24 16.81 -7.36
CA ARG A 186 1.84 17.82 -8.37
C ARG A 186 0.44 17.55 -8.94
N VAL A 187 -0.50 17.28 -8.06
CA VAL A 187 -1.91 17.04 -8.40
C VAL A 187 -2.85 18.07 -7.77
N ASP A 188 -2.29 19.03 -7.02
CA ASP A 188 -2.94 20.22 -6.43
C ASP A 188 -3.28 21.30 -7.49
#